data_aa4f0859acdc2eb95c720a033aaa3346
#
_entry.id   aa4f0859acdc2eb95c720a033aaa3346
#
_cell.length_a   1.000
_cell.length_b   1.000
_cell.length_c   1.000
_cell.angle_alpha   90.00
_cell.angle_beta   90.00
_cell.angle_gamma   90.00
#
_symmetry.space_group_name_H-M   'P 1'
#
loop_
_entity.id
_entity.type
_entity.pdbx_description
1 polymer ?
#
loop_
_entity_poly.entity_id
_entity_poly.type
_entity_poly.pdbx_seq_one_letter_code
_entity_poly.pdbx_strand_id
1 'polypeptide(L)'
;VQFKTKSGATPSDILYNPLSKSLWVTQRFNNELWEIDPATRKVKTKIAVGREPVSMAAFASDSCLLIANNLPEMPSTAYPIAVQLDMVDVLSKKVLGRIMLPNGSTDVKSVAVDKNHIFAYVTHLISRYQLPTNQLDRGWMATNTLSIIDLKAKKWLTSVILDTPQKGAANPWSVIVTPDDKQIIVAAAGSQELVRIDRIALHERLAKAKQGEMVTPSMKAWGNIPNDAGFLYGIRDFIPTQGKGPRSVVATGGKIYTANYYTSELVSMDLNGK
;
A
#
# COMPACT_ATOMS: atom_id res chain seq x y z
N VAL A 1 27.73 -2.35 -6.18
CA VAL A 1 28.00 -1.11 -5.41
C VAL A 1 27.41 -1.31 -4.02
N GLN A 2 28.23 -1.30 -2.97
CA GLN A 2 27.76 -1.40 -1.59
C GLN A 2 27.70 -0.02 -0.95
N PHE A 3 26.53 0.33 -0.43
CA PHE A 3 26.37 1.43 0.52
C PHE A 3 26.43 0.89 1.94
N LYS A 4 27.32 1.41 2.77
CA LYS A 4 27.27 1.15 4.22
C LYS A 4 26.50 2.28 4.88
N THR A 5 25.32 2.00 5.40
CA THR A 5 24.61 2.89 6.32
C THR A 5 25.23 2.79 7.72
N LYS A 6 25.00 3.79 8.57
CA LYS A 6 25.41 3.70 9.98
C LYS A 6 24.74 2.51 10.66
N SER A 7 25.40 1.93 11.65
CA SER A 7 24.80 0.89 12.51
C SER A 7 23.44 1.36 13.03
N GLY A 8 22.42 0.51 12.88
CA GLY A 8 21.03 0.82 13.27
C GLY A 8 20.15 1.44 12.19
N ALA A 9 20.71 1.92 11.07
CA ALA A 9 19.92 2.34 9.91
C ALA A 9 19.52 1.12 9.08
N THR A 10 18.23 0.92 8.85
CA THR A 10 17.72 -0.21 8.06
C THR A 10 17.02 0.34 6.83
N PRO A 11 17.68 0.31 5.66
CA PRO A 11 17.04 0.67 4.41
C PRO A 11 15.90 -0.33 4.13
N SER A 12 14.73 0.16 3.77
CA SER A 12 13.55 -0.67 3.52
C SER A 12 13.03 -0.56 2.10
N ASP A 13 13.18 0.59 1.46
CA ASP A 13 12.77 0.79 0.06
C ASP A 13 13.74 1.74 -0.64
N ILE A 14 13.84 1.62 -1.97
CA ILE A 14 14.71 2.44 -2.82
C ILE A 14 13.98 2.80 -4.11
N LEU A 15 14.06 4.08 -4.49
CA LEU A 15 13.49 4.61 -5.72
C LEU A 15 14.48 5.54 -6.41
N TYR A 16 14.69 5.35 -7.72
CA TYR A 16 15.36 6.34 -8.55
C TYR A 16 14.35 7.37 -9.03
N ASN A 17 14.60 8.63 -8.75
CA ASN A 17 13.77 9.73 -9.21
C ASN A 17 14.46 10.48 -10.35
N PRO A 18 13.88 10.48 -11.58
CA PRO A 18 14.50 11.08 -12.75
C PRO A 18 14.57 12.61 -12.67
N LEU A 19 13.64 13.27 -11.98
CA LEU A 19 13.61 14.71 -11.84
C LEU A 19 14.79 15.22 -10.99
N SER A 20 15.06 14.60 -9.85
CA SER A 20 16.20 14.94 -8.99
C SER A 20 17.50 14.24 -9.40
N LYS A 21 17.44 13.27 -10.32
CA LYS A 21 18.55 12.39 -10.72
C LYS A 21 19.24 11.73 -9.52
N SER A 22 18.45 11.37 -8.51
CA SER A 22 18.92 10.84 -7.24
C SER A 22 18.22 9.55 -6.86
N LEU A 23 18.88 8.74 -6.04
CA LEU A 23 18.25 7.62 -5.35
C LEU A 23 17.63 8.14 -4.05
N TRP A 24 16.39 7.75 -3.81
CA TRP A 24 15.71 7.99 -2.56
C TRP A 24 15.60 6.68 -1.80
N VAL A 25 15.91 6.69 -0.50
CA VAL A 25 15.98 5.49 0.32
C VAL A 25 15.28 5.76 1.66
N THR A 26 14.28 4.97 1.98
CA THR A 26 13.64 4.98 3.29
C THR A 26 14.53 4.31 4.34
N GLN A 27 14.75 4.97 5.47
CA GLN A 27 15.53 4.45 6.61
C GLN A 27 14.57 4.15 7.76
N ARG A 28 14.13 2.90 7.82
CA ARG A 28 13.02 2.46 8.66
C ARG A 28 13.13 2.88 10.11
N PHE A 29 14.21 2.51 10.79
CA PHE A 29 14.35 2.76 12.24
C PHE A 29 14.93 4.13 12.59
N ASN A 30 15.35 4.90 11.58
CA ASN A 30 15.76 6.28 11.77
C ASN A 30 14.60 7.26 11.57
N ASN A 31 13.46 6.80 11.01
CA ASN A 31 12.35 7.65 10.60
C ASN A 31 12.82 8.75 9.63
N GLU A 32 13.66 8.37 8.67
CA GLU A 32 14.29 9.28 7.72
C GLU A 32 14.09 8.80 6.28
N LEU A 33 13.99 9.76 5.37
CA LEU A 33 14.14 9.58 3.93
C LEU A 33 15.46 10.20 3.50
N TRP A 34 16.32 9.42 2.83
CA TRP A 34 17.62 9.87 2.36
C TRP A 34 17.61 10.07 0.86
N GLU A 35 18.15 11.20 0.42
CA GLU A 35 18.53 11.45 -0.96
C GLU A 35 20.00 11.11 -1.14
N ILE A 36 20.32 10.27 -2.11
CA ILE A 36 21.67 9.78 -2.39
C ILE A 36 22.01 10.08 -3.84
N ASP A 37 23.16 10.66 -4.06
CA ASP A 37 23.74 10.85 -5.38
C ASP A 37 24.27 9.50 -5.91
N PRO A 38 23.74 8.96 -7.01
CA PRO A 38 24.18 7.67 -7.54
C PRO A 38 25.61 7.69 -8.10
N ALA A 39 26.12 8.83 -8.56
CA ALA A 39 27.46 8.96 -9.13
C ALA A 39 28.54 9.03 -8.04
N THR A 40 28.35 9.93 -7.07
CA THR A 40 29.30 10.13 -5.97
C THR A 40 29.08 9.17 -4.80
N ARG A 41 27.90 8.50 -4.74
CA ARG A 41 27.50 7.61 -3.65
C ARG A 41 27.43 8.29 -2.29
N LYS A 42 27.16 9.59 -2.27
CA LYS A 42 27.06 10.37 -1.03
C LYS A 42 25.61 10.72 -0.73
N VAL A 43 25.27 10.74 0.55
CA VAL A 43 23.98 11.26 1.03
C VAL A 43 24.00 12.78 0.84
N LYS A 44 23.06 13.27 0.03
CA LYS A 44 22.86 14.71 -0.23
C LYS A 44 22.01 15.34 0.86
N THR A 45 20.91 14.66 1.22
CA THR A 45 19.92 15.20 2.14
C THR A 45 19.30 14.08 2.97
N LYS A 46 18.89 14.40 4.18
CA LYS A 46 18.10 13.57 5.06
C LYS A 46 16.85 14.33 5.47
N ILE A 47 15.70 13.73 5.34
CA ILE A 47 14.40 14.32 5.65
C ILE A 47 13.75 13.46 6.73
N ALA A 48 13.37 14.08 7.84
CA ALA A 48 12.56 13.40 8.87
C ALA A 48 11.17 13.13 8.32
N VAL A 49 10.70 11.90 8.46
CA VAL A 49 9.38 11.43 8.04
C VAL A 49 8.72 10.68 9.19
N GLY A 50 7.53 10.13 8.96
CA GLY A 50 6.80 9.39 9.96
C GLY A 50 7.49 8.11 10.43
N ARG A 51 6.82 7.44 11.38
CA ARG A 51 7.39 6.29 12.10
C ARG A 51 7.55 5.06 11.21
N GLU A 52 8.78 4.58 11.10
CA GLU A 52 9.16 3.40 10.33
C GLU A 52 8.76 3.48 8.84
N PRO A 53 9.34 4.38 8.03
CA PRO A 53 9.06 4.43 6.61
C PRO A 53 9.50 3.13 5.93
N VAL A 54 8.58 2.47 5.20
CA VAL A 54 8.79 1.13 4.64
C VAL A 54 8.68 1.05 3.13
N SER A 55 7.96 1.98 2.51
CA SER A 55 7.76 2.00 1.06
C SER A 55 7.54 3.43 0.58
N MET A 56 7.81 3.68 -0.71
CA MET A 56 7.56 4.96 -1.34
C MET A 56 7.13 4.80 -2.80
N ALA A 57 6.38 5.78 -3.30
CA ALA A 57 6.04 5.89 -4.70
C ALA A 57 6.12 7.34 -5.16
N ALA A 58 6.59 7.57 -6.40
CA ALA A 58 6.60 8.89 -7.00
C ALA A 58 5.22 9.23 -7.60
N PHE A 59 4.85 10.51 -7.54
CA PHE A 59 3.64 11.04 -8.17
C PHE A 59 3.83 12.49 -8.61
N ALA A 60 2.80 13.11 -9.22
CA ALA A 60 2.86 14.47 -9.74
C ALA A 60 4.07 14.70 -10.67
N SER A 61 4.23 13.83 -11.69
CA SER A 61 5.36 13.85 -12.62
C SER A 61 6.71 13.85 -11.90
N ASP A 62 6.86 12.95 -10.95
CA ASP A 62 8.07 12.72 -10.14
C ASP A 62 8.48 13.89 -9.21
N SER A 63 7.67 14.95 -9.13
CA SER A 63 7.96 16.08 -8.23
C SER A 63 7.68 15.77 -6.76
N CYS A 64 6.88 14.77 -6.47
CA CYS A 64 6.51 14.38 -5.11
C CYS A 64 6.72 12.88 -4.88
N LEU A 65 7.07 12.54 -3.64
CA LEU A 65 7.09 11.17 -3.13
C LEU A 65 6.01 10.99 -2.07
N LEU A 66 5.27 9.91 -2.17
CA LEU A 66 4.35 9.44 -1.12
C LEU A 66 5.08 8.37 -0.32
N ILE A 67 5.30 8.63 0.97
CA ILE A 67 6.02 7.74 1.88
C ILE A 67 5.02 6.99 2.75
N ALA A 68 5.08 5.68 2.70
CA ALA A 68 4.29 4.79 3.54
C ALA A 68 5.04 4.51 4.85
N ASN A 69 4.50 4.97 5.97
CA ASN A 69 5.02 4.72 7.30
C ASN A 69 4.33 3.48 7.89
N ASN A 70 5.05 2.63 8.61
CA ASN A 70 4.54 1.35 9.08
C ASN A 70 3.59 1.48 10.28
N LEU A 71 3.89 2.39 11.19
CA LEU A 71 3.22 2.49 12.49
C LEU A 71 2.68 3.90 12.77
N PRO A 72 1.59 4.01 13.56
CA PRO A 72 1.10 5.29 14.06
C PRO A 72 2.15 6.01 14.93
N GLU A 73 2.18 7.33 14.86
CA GLU A 73 3.03 8.18 15.71
C GLU A 73 2.33 8.64 16.99
N MET A 74 0.99 8.72 16.97
CA MET A 74 0.23 9.21 18.11
C MET A 74 0.25 8.21 19.29
N PRO A 75 0.05 8.69 20.52
CA PRO A 75 -0.08 7.84 21.70
C PRO A 75 -1.24 6.85 21.57
N SER A 76 -1.13 5.68 22.19
CA SER A 76 -2.19 4.66 22.19
C SER A 76 -3.51 5.09 22.83
N THR A 77 -3.50 6.19 23.55
CA THR A 77 -4.67 6.84 24.18
C THR A 77 -5.33 7.90 23.27
N ALA A 78 -4.72 8.22 22.12
CA ALA A 78 -5.28 9.19 21.18
C ALA A 78 -6.48 8.61 20.40
N TYR A 79 -7.26 9.51 19.81
CA TYR A 79 -8.32 9.15 18.88
C TYR A 79 -8.40 10.21 17.77
N PRO A 80 -8.34 9.81 16.50
CA PRO A 80 -8.09 8.44 16.00
C PRO A 80 -6.63 7.99 16.20
N ILE A 81 -6.40 6.66 16.24
CA ILE A 81 -5.07 6.07 16.14
C ILE A 81 -4.91 5.56 14.73
N ALA A 82 -4.04 6.16 13.95
CA ALA A 82 -3.90 5.84 12.54
C ALA A 82 -2.49 6.14 12.01
N VAL A 83 -2.06 5.35 11.05
CA VAL A 83 -0.85 5.67 10.28
C VAL A 83 -1.08 6.92 9.44
N GLN A 84 -0.03 7.70 9.28
CA GLN A 84 0.04 8.84 8.37
C GLN A 84 1.04 8.55 7.25
N LEU A 85 0.67 8.92 6.03
CA LEU A 85 1.58 8.91 4.88
C LEU A 85 2.16 10.30 4.72
N ASP A 86 3.47 10.43 4.51
CA ASP A 86 4.09 11.71 4.24
C ASP A 86 4.13 12.01 2.74
N MET A 87 3.85 13.24 2.37
CA MET A 87 4.10 13.75 1.03
C MET A 87 5.36 14.61 1.05
N VAL A 88 6.37 14.20 0.29
CA VAL A 88 7.67 14.89 0.24
C VAL A 88 7.88 15.52 -1.13
N ASP A 89 8.18 16.81 -1.17
CA ASP A 89 8.57 17.49 -2.40
C ASP A 89 10.05 17.20 -2.71
N VAL A 90 10.28 16.71 -3.91
CA VAL A 90 11.61 16.24 -4.37
C VAL A 90 12.59 17.39 -4.56
N LEU A 91 12.14 18.58 -4.92
CA LEU A 91 13.01 19.73 -5.20
C LEU A 91 13.29 20.53 -3.95
N SER A 92 12.27 20.91 -3.20
CA SER A 92 12.44 21.69 -1.96
C SER A 92 12.92 20.86 -0.77
N LYS A 93 12.88 19.51 -0.86
CA LYS A 93 13.31 18.59 0.21
C LYS A 93 12.48 18.74 1.49
N LYS A 94 11.20 19.06 1.34
CA LYS A 94 10.31 19.31 2.47
C LYS A 94 9.13 18.35 2.47
N VAL A 95 8.68 17.99 3.67
CA VAL A 95 7.37 17.36 3.87
C VAL A 95 6.30 18.41 3.61
N LEU A 96 5.48 18.22 2.57
CA LEU A 96 4.40 19.11 2.18
C LEU A 96 3.14 18.95 3.04
N GLY A 97 2.99 17.79 3.64
CA GLY A 97 1.83 17.45 4.45
C GLY A 97 1.72 15.95 4.65
N ARG A 98 0.69 15.54 5.40
CA ARG A 98 0.43 14.15 5.76
C ARG A 98 -1.00 13.76 5.43
N ILE A 99 -1.17 12.52 4.99
CA ILE A 99 -2.48 11.91 4.74
C ILE A 99 -2.72 10.87 5.82
N MET A 100 -3.74 11.07 6.64
CA MET A 100 -4.12 10.13 7.68
C MET A 100 -4.96 9.00 7.08
N LEU A 101 -4.60 7.76 7.37
CA LEU A 101 -5.39 6.58 7.07
C LEU A 101 -6.54 6.42 8.09
N PRO A 102 -7.50 5.50 7.87
CA PRO A 102 -8.62 5.32 8.79
C PRO A 102 -8.16 4.87 10.18
N ASN A 103 -8.98 5.16 11.19
CA ASN A 103 -8.73 4.75 12.57
C ASN A 103 -8.46 3.23 12.67
N GLY A 104 -7.47 2.86 13.45
CA GLY A 104 -6.99 1.49 13.62
C GLY A 104 -6.00 1.04 12.54
N SER A 105 -5.67 1.89 11.55
CA SER A 105 -4.66 1.54 10.54
C SER A 105 -3.28 1.36 11.18
N THR A 106 -2.62 0.26 10.82
CA THR A 106 -1.29 -0.13 11.29
C THR A 106 -0.66 -1.09 10.29
N ASP A 107 0.62 -1.41 10.50
CA ASP A 107 1.32 -2.42 9.70
C ASP A 107 1.26 -2.16 8.19
N VAL A 108 1.45 -0.90 7.80
CA VAL A 108 1.57 -0.52 6.39
C VAL A 108 2.82 -1.15 5.79
N LYS A 109 2.70 -1.74 4.61
CA LYS A 109 3.81 -2.46 3.96
C LYS A 109 4.22 -1.86 2.63
N SER A 110 3.27 -1.37 1.83
CA SER A 110 3.57 -0.94 0.47
C SER A 110 2.62 0.13 -0.01
N VAL A 111 3.10 0.95 -0.94
CA VAL A 111 2.31 1.92 -1.69
C VAL A 111 2.62 1.81 -3.17
N ALA A 112 1.59 1.87 -4.00
CA ALA A 112 1.70 1.98 -5.45
C ALA A 112 0.83 3.13 -5.96
N VAL A 113 1.25 3.76 -7.06
CA VAL A 113 0.54 4.86 -7.70
C VAL A 113 0.09 4.40 -9.09
N ASP A 114 -1.12 4.81 -9.51
CA ASP A 114 -1.60 4.53 -10.85
C ASP A 114 -0.84 5.34 -11.91
N LYS A 115 -0.91 4.89 -13.16
CA LYS A 115 -0.16 5.48 -14.29
C LYS A 115 -0.42 6.98 -14.48
N ASN A 116 -1.63 7.44 -14.17
CA ASN A 116 -2.02 8.83 -14.34
C ASN A 116 -1.80 9.69 -13.09
N HIS A 117 -1.23 9.11 -12.04
CA HIS A 117 -0.96 9.76 -10.74
C HIS A 117 -2.23 10.39 -10.13
N ILE A 118 -3.38 9.72 -10.30
CA ILE A 118 -4.67 10.15 -9.74
C ILE A 118 -4.90 9.48 -8.38
N PHE A 119 -4.57 8.18 -8.30
CA PHE A 119 -4.79 7.40 -7.09
C PHE A 119 -3.52 6.68 -6.64
N ALA A 120 -3.38 6.55 -5.33
CA ALA A 120 -2.44 5.62 -4.72
C ALA A 120 -3.18 4.54 -3.93
N TYR A 121 -2.55 3.38 -3.85
CA TYR A 121 -3.06 2.18 -3.18
C TYR A 121 -2.07 1.77 -2.10
N VAL A 122 -2.56 1.57 -0.88
CA VAL A 122 -1.73 1.31 0.31
C VAL A 122 -2.20 0.05 1.00
N THR A 123 -1.32 -0.92 1.13
CA THR A 123 -1.60 -2.15 1.90
C THR A 123 -1.32 -1.96 3.38
N HIS A 124 -2.27 -2.35 4.21
CA HIS A 124 -2.15 -2.26 5.66
C HIS A 124 -3.17 -3.12 6.39
N LEU A 125 -3.07 -3.19 7.69
CA LEU A 125 -4.10 -3.74 8.56
C LEU A 125 -4.97 -2.63 9.15
N ILE A 126 -6.25 -2.92 9.38
CA ILE A 126 -7.10 -2.14 10.27
C ILE A 126 -7.35 -3.00 11.53
N SER A 127 -6.84 -2.54 12.66
CA SER A 127 -7.18 -3.09 13.96
C SER A 127 -8.54 -2.58 14.40
N ARG A 128 -9.49 -3.49 14.56
CA ARG A 128 -10.86 -3.16 14.94
C ARG A 128 -11.06 -3.24 16.45
N TYR A 129 -10.17 -2.60 17.19
CA TYR A 129 -10.11 -2.64 18.64
C TYR A 129 -11.36 -2.11 19.35
N GLN A 130 -12.23 -1.38 18.64
CA GLN A 130 -13.48 -0.82 19.17
C GLN A 130 -14.70 -1.72 18.92
N LEU A 131 -14.55 -2.82 18.16
CA LEU A 131 -15.64 -3.73 17.88
C LEU A 131 -15.62 -4.94 18.83
N PRO A 132 -16.78 -5.36 19.34
CA PRO A 132 -16.87 -6.64 20.05
C PRO A 132 -16.46 -7.80 19.15
N THR A 133 -15.83 -8.82 19.74
CA THR A 133 -15.33 -9.99 18.99
C THR A 133 -16.43 -10.83 18.31
N ASN A 134 -17.70 -10.65 18.71
CA ASN A 134 -18.87 -11.31 18.11
C ASN A 134 -19.41 -10.59 16.85
N GLN A 135 -18.80 -9.49 16.42
CA GLN A 135 -19.20 -8.76 15.20
C GLN A 135 -18.24 -9.02 14.03
N LEU A 136 -17.80 -10.26 13.86
CA LEU A 136 -16.89 -10.67 12.78
C LEU A 136 -17.48 -10.54 11.37
N ASP A 137 -18.79 -10.43 11.23
CA ASP A 137 -19.49 -10.09 9.99
C ASP A 137 -19.06 -8.73 9.39
N ARG A 138 -18.51 -7.85 10.22
CA ARG A 138 -17.95 -6.54 9.82
C ARG A 138 -16.48 -6.60 9.43
N GLY A 139 -15.90 -7.78 9.34
CA GLY A 139 -14.49 -8.02 9.09
C GLY A 139 -13.78 -8.60 10.31
N TRP A 140 -12.58 -9.13 10.08
CA TRP A 140 -11.73 -9.70 11.12
C TRP A 140 -11.25 -8.60 12.08
N MET A 141 -10.88 -8.97 13.32
CA MET A 141 -10.30 -8.02 14.29
C MET A 141 -9.04 -7.32 13.75
N ALA A 142 -8.21 -8.05 12.99
CA ALA A 142 -7.14 -7.50 12.17
C ALA A 142 -7.53 -7.66 10.71
N THR A 143 -8.16 -6.65 10.13
CA THR A 143 -8.70 -6.69 8.76
C THR A 143 -7.61 -6.34 7.77
N ASN A 144 -7.39 -7.23 6.78
CA ASN A 144 -6.45 -6.98 5.68
C ASN A 144 -7.07 -6.01 4.68
N THR A 145 -6.39 -4.92 4.41
CA THR A 145 -7.02 -3.74 3.81
C THR A 145 -6.16 -3.15 2.71
N LEU A 146 -6.81 -2.62 1.68
CA LEU A 146 -6.25 -1.74 0.68
C LEU A 146 -6.91 -0.36 0.80
N SER A 147 -6.16 0.65 1.24
CA SER A 147 -6.62 2.04 1.22
C SER A 147 -6.37 2.68 -0.13
N ILE A 148 -7.31 3.49 -0.56
CA ILE A 148 -7.27 4.27 -1.80
C ILE A 148 -7.11 5.74 -1.42
N ILE A 149 -6.07 6.36 -1.96
CA ILE A 149 -5.72 7.75 -1.73
C ILE A 149 -6.05 8.55 -2.99
N ASP A 150 -6.77 9.64 -2.86
CA ASP A 150 -6.95 10.65 -3.90
C ASP A 150 -5.74 11.60 -3.84
N LEU A 151 -4.83 11.47 -4.81
CA LEU A 151 -3.59 12.23 -4.87
C LEU A 151 -3.84 13.70 -5.21
N LYS A 152 -4.87 14.00 -5.99
CA LYS A 152 -5.25 15.38 -6.32
C LYS A 152 -5.83 16.09 -5.10
N ALA A 153 -6.73 15.44 -4.39
CA ALA A 153 -7.30 15.98 -3.16
C ALA A 153 -6.36 15.85 -1.96
N LYS A 154 -5.26 15.10 -2.09
CA LYS A 154 -4.27 14.82 -1.04
C LYS A 154 -4.91 14.27 0.23
N LYS A 155 -5.79 13.29 0.07
CA LYS A 155 -6.55 12.70 1.19
C LYS A 155 -6.91 11.24 0.96
N TRP A 156 -7.13 10.55 2.05
CA TRP A 156 -7.75 9.22 2.04
C TRP A 156 -9.15 9.31 1.42
N LEU A 157 -9.43 8.49 0.43
CA LEU A 157 -10.72 8.39 -0.25
C LEU A 157 -11.62 7.38 0.45
N THR A 158 -11.17 6.15 0.54
CA THR A 158 -11.84 5.03 1.22
C THR A 158 -10.87 3.86 1.38
N SER A 159 -11.32 2.80 2.02
CA SER A 159 -10.60 1.52 2.10
C SER A 159 -11.50 0.39 1.68
N VAL A 160 -10.93 -0.66 1.07
CA VAL A 160 -11.62 -1.89 0.73
C VAL A 160 -10.98 -3.06 1.46
N ILE A 161 -11.82 -3.97 1.94
CA ILE A 161 -11.37 -5.17 2.66
C ILE A 161 -10.88 -6.19 1.63
N LEU A 162 -9.63 -6.67 1.82
CA LEU A 162 -9.05 -7.74 1.00
C LEU A 162 -9.56 -9.12 1.41
N ASP A 163 -10.02 -9.27 2.63
CA ASP A 163 -10.61 -10.50 3.15
C ASP A 163 -11.99 -10.76 2.56
N THR A 164 -12.39 -12.02 2.55
CA THR A 164 -13.81 -12.44 2.41
C THR A 164 -14.35 -12.84 3.77
N PRO A 165 -15.68 -13.02 3.93
CA PRO A 165 -16.25 -13.59 5.16
C PRO A 165 -15.69 -14.99 5.51
N GLN A 166 -15.23 -15.75 4.49
CA GLN A 166 -14.76 -17.13 4.66
C GLN A 166 -13.23 -17.26 4.63
N LYS A 167 -12.51 -16.26 4.10
CA LYS A 167 -11.07 -16.37 3.84
C LYS A 167 -10.36 -15.04 4.02
N GLY A 168 -9.28 -15.04 4.78
CA GLY A 168 -8.40 -13.90 4.95
C GLY A 168 -7.39 -13.78 3.79
N ALA A 169 -7.16 -12.57 3.31
CA ALA A 169 -6.02 -12.20 2.46
C ALA A 169 -4.82 -11.82 3.36
N ALA A 170 -4.38 -12.78 4.17
CA ALA A 170 -3.56 -12.54 5.34
C ALA A 170 -2.21 -11.88 5.01
N ASN A 171 -1.87 -10.85 5.78
CA ASN A 171 -0.62 -10.13 5.73
C ASN A 171 -0.32 -9.55 4.33
N PRO A 172 -1.10 -8.57 3.85
CA PRO A 172 -0.90 -7.92 2.56
C PRO A 172 0.41 -7.14 2.57
N TRP A 173 1.38 -7.58 1.76
CA TRP A 173 2.74 -7.04 1.79
C TRP A 173 2.98 -6.05 0.67
N SER A 174 3.17 -6.50 -0.56
CA SER A 174 3.45 -5.65 -1.71
C SER A 174 2.18 -5.36 -2.49
N VAL A 175 2.06 -4.16 -3.03
CA VAL A 175 1.02 -3.78 -3.99
C VAL A 175 1.64 -3.18 -5.23
N ILE A 176 1.07 -3.49 -6.39
CA ILE A 176 1.38 -2.85 -7.66
C ILE A 176 0.10 -2.53 -8.42
N VAL A 177 0.21 -1.56 -9.33
CA VAL A 177 -0.72 -1.39 -10.46
C VAL A 177 -0.04 -1.96 -11.70
N THR A 178 -0.76 -2.75 -12.50
CA THR A 178 -0.19 -3.34 -13.72
C THR A 178 0.17 -2.24 -14.74
N PRO A 179 1.16 -2.48 -15.62
CA PRO A 179 1.60 -1.47 -16.59
C PRO A 179 0.51 -0.97 -17.55
N ASP A 180 -0.52 -1.78 -17.78
CA ASP A 180 -1.70 -1.41 -18.58
C ASP A 180 -2.75 -0.64 -17.76
N ASP A 181 -2.49 -0.38 -16.51
CA ASP A 181 -3.33 0.36 -15.54
C ASP A 181 -4.69 -0.29 -15.25
N LYS A 182 -4.86 -1.59 -15.57
CA LYS A 182 -6.15 -2.28 -15.44
C LYS A 182 -6.34 -3.04 -14.15
N GLN A 183 -5.25 -3.50 -13.53
CA GLN A 183 -5.32 -4.37 -12.36
C GLN A 183 -4.48 -3.84 -11.21
N ILE A 184 -4.95 -4.10 -9.99
CA ILE A 184 -4.17 -3.97 -8.77
C ILE A 184 -3.84 -5.39 -8.31
N ILE A 185 -2.57 -5.64 -7.99
CA ILE A 185 -2.10 -6.93 -7.49
C ILE A 185 -1.48 -6.74 -6.12
N VAL A 186 -1.96 -7.49 -5.15
CA VAL A 186 -1.45 -7.48 -3.77
C VAL A 186 -0.88 -8.84 -3.42
N ALA A 187 0.35 -8.88 -2.92
CA ALA A 187 0.94 -10.09 -2.37
C ALA A 187 0.44 -10.30 -0.94
N ALA A 188 -0.38 -11.32 -0.72
CA ALA A 188 -0.88 -11.73 0.60
C ALA A 188 0.05 -12.81 1.18
N ALA A 189 1.08 -12.37 1.93
CA ALA A 189 2.18 -13.23 2.35
C ALA A 189 1.75 -14.35 3.31
N GLY A 190 0.76 -14.09 4.16
CA GLY A 190 0.26 -15.07 5.14
C GLY A 190 -0.68 -16.12 4.54
N SER A 191 -1.44 -15.78 3.50
CA SER A 191 -2.31 -16.71 2.78
C SER A 191 -1.65 -17.34 1.57
N GLN A 192 -0.41 -16.95 1.23
CA GLN A 192 0.40 -17.52 0.14
C GLN A 192 -0.23 -17.32 -1.25
N GLU A 193 -0.85 -16.18 -1.47
CA GLU A 193 -1.59 -15.85 -2.67
C GLU A 193 -1.31 -14.42 -3.15
N LEU A 194 -1.63 -14.18 -4.40
CA LEU A 194 -1.83 -12.84 -4.92
C LEU A 194 -3.34 -12.54 -4.93
N VAL A 195 -3.70 -11.36 -4.44
CA VAL A 195 -5.05 -10.81 -4.59
C VAL A 195 -5.03 -9.92 -5.81
N ARG A 196 -5.74 -10.31 -6.86
CA ARG A 196 -5.89 -9.54 -8.08
C ARG A 196 -7.24 -8.84 -8.06
N ILE A 197 -7.25 -7.53 -8.29
CA ILE A 197 -8.46 -6.70 -8.31
C ILE A 197 -8.55 -6.00 -9.66
N ASP A 198 -9.71 -6.08 -10.31
CA ASP A 198 -10.01 -5.25 -11.48
C ASP A 198 -10.13 -3.79 -11.04
N ARG A 199 -9.11 -2.99 -11.38
CA ARG A 199 -9.01 -1.59 -10.97
C ARG A 199 -10.08 -0.73 -11.63
N ILE A 200 -10.41 -1.01 -12.87
CA ILE A 200 -11.42 -0.24 -13.61
C ILE A 200 -12.80 -0.47 -12.97
N ALA A 201 -13.18 -1.73 -12.79
CA ALA A 201 -14.44 -2.09 -12.15
C ALA A 201 -14.50 -1.59 -10.70
N LEU A 202 -13.38 -1.56 -9.97
CA LEU A 202 -13.31 -0.99 -8.62
C LEU A 202 -13.68 0.49 -8.64
N HIS A 203 -13.05 1.29 -9.52
CA HIS A 203 -13.32 2.73 -9.57
C HIS A 203 -14.72 3.06 -10.11
N GLU A 204 -15.25 2.29 -11.05
CA GLU A 204 -16.66 2.41 -11.49
C GLU A 204 -17.61 2.13 -10.32
N ARG A 205 -17.35 1.07 -9.55
CA ARG A 205 -18.15 0.72 -8.35
C ARG A 205 -18.09 1.83 -7.31
N LEU A 206 -16.90 2.37 -7.04
CA LEU A 206 -16.72 3.50 -6.13
C LEU A 206 -17.47 4.76 -6.60
N ALA A 207 -17.45 5.06 -7.91
CA ALA A 207 -18.16 6.21 -8.45
C ALA A 207 -19.68 6.08 -8.26
N LYS A 208 -20.25 4.91 -8.55
CA LYS A 208 -21.68 4.62 -8.31
C LYS A 208 -22.03 4.71 -6.83
N ALA A 209 -21.22 4.09 -5.97
CA ALA A 209 -21.42 4.12 -4.51
C ALA A 209 -21.40 5.54 -3.97
N LYS A 210 -20.54 6.43 -4.52
CA LYS A 210 -20.48 7.84 -4.13
C LYS A 210 -21.74 8.62 -4.53
N GLN A 211 -22.45 8.17 -5.57
CA GLN A 211 -23.74 8.70 -5.99
C GLN A 211 -24.91 8.14 -5.17
N GLY A 212 -24.66 7.27 -4.22
CA GLY A 212 -25.67 6.65 -3.36
C GLY A 212 -26.27 5.36 -3.91
N GLU A 213 -25.72 4.82 -5.00
CA GLU A 213 -26.19 3.55 -5.56
C GLU A 213 -25.73 2.37 -4.69
N MET A 214 -26.62 1.39 -4.48
CA MET A 214 -26.30 0.12 -3.87
C MET A 214 -25.55 -0.76 -4.90
N VAL A 215 -24.23 -0.85 -4.75
CA VAL A 215 -23.36 -1.59 -5.68
C VAL A 215 -23.08 -3.04 -5.27
N THR A 216 -23.40 -3.37 -4.03
CA THR A 216 -23.37 -4.74 -3.50
C THR A 216 -24.56 -4.95 -2.55
N PRO A 217 -25.03 -6.19 -2.34
CA PRO A 217 -26.14 -6.45 -1.42
C PRO A 217 -25.85 -6.07 0.04
N SER A 218 -24.59 -6.04 0.44
CA SER A 218 -24.14 -5.72 1.80
C SER A 218 -23.89 -4.22 2.03
N MET A 219 -23.73 -3.45 0.97
CA MET A 219 -23.42 -2.02 1.08
C MET A 219 -24.68 -1.21 1.37
N LYS A 220 -24.67 -0.50 2.50
CA LYS A 220 -25.77 0.39 2.91
C LYS A 220 -25.53 1.87 2.57
N ALA A 221 -24.26 2.31 2.60
CA ALA A 221 -23.85 3.68 2.32
C ALA A 221 -22.35 3.74 2.03
N TRP A 222 -21.88 4.84 1.43
CA TRP A 222 -20.47 5.11 1.16
C TRP A 222 -19.55 4.84 2.36
N GLY A 223 -19.92 5.34 3.53
CA GLY A 223 -19.13 5.16 4.78
C GLY A 223 -19.04 3.72 5.28
N ASN A 224 -19.82 2.79 4.73
CA ASN A 224 -19.78 1.38 5.10
C ASN A 224 -18.77 0.57 4.28
N ILE A 225 -18.24 1.11 3.17
CA ILE A 225 -17.29 0.40 2.30
C ILE A 225 -16.11 -0.18 3.08
N PRO A 226 -15.47 0.54 4.04
CA PRO A 226 -14.38 -0.01 4.83
C PRO A 226 -14.78 -1.14 5.79
N ASN A 227 -16.08 -1.42 5.91
CA ASN A 227 -16.62 -2.49 6.77
C ASN A 227 -17.34 -3.57 5.95
N ASP A 228 -17.26 -3.54 4.62
CA ASP A 228 -17.95 -4.47 3.74
C ASP A 228 -16.97 -5.48 3.12
N ALA A 229 -16.89 -6.68 3.69
CA ALA A 229 -16.07 -7.78 3.16
C ALA A 229 -16.57 -8.30 1.80
N GLY A 230 -17.78 -7.96 1.40
CA GLY A 230 -18.39 -8.29 0.11
C GLY A 230 -18.11 -7.25 -0.99
N PHE A 231 -17.55 -6.07 -0.65
CA PHE A 231 -17.43 -4.97 -1.61
C PHE A 231 -16.63 -5.34 -2.87
N LEU A 232 -15.62 -6.20 -2.77
CA LEU A 232 -14.81 -6.67 -3.89
C LEU A 232 -15.36 -7.93 -4.58
N TYR A 233 -16.56 -8.42 -4.20
CA TYR A 233 -17.14 -9.61 -4.83
C TYR A 233 -17.33 -9.41 -6.34
N GLY A 234 -16.87 -10.41 -7.13
CA GLY A 234 -16.95 -10.42 -8.60
C GLY A 234 -15.91 -9.55 -9.33
N ILE A 235 -15.09 -8.78 -8.60
CA ILE A 235 -13.99 -7.97 -9.18
C ILE A 235 -12.63 -8.30 -8.56
N ARG A 236 -12.56 -9.33 -7.72
CA ARG A 236 -11.34 -9.81 -7.06
C ARG A 236 -11.18 -11.31 -7.25
N ASP A 237 -9.93 -11.74 -7.50
CA ASP A 237 -9.51 -13.14 -7.53
C ASP A 237 -8.37 -13.39 -6.57
N PHE A 238 -8.23 -14.65 -6.14
CA PHE A 238 -7.07 -15.15 -5.38
C PHE A 238 -6.27 -16.11 -6.25
N ILE A 239 -4.98 -15.83 -6.43
CA ILE A 239 -4.07 -16.59 -7.29
C ILE A 239 -3.00 -17.23 -6.40
N PRO A 240 -2.94 -18.56 -6.26
CA PRO A 240 -1.90 -19.25 -5.51
C PRO A 240 -0.51 -18.96 -6.09
N THR A 241 0.50 -18.72 -5.24
CA THR A 241 1.86 -18.36 -5.68
C THR A 241 2.78 -19.57 -5.89
N GLN A 242 2.32 -20.80 -5.69
CA GLN A 242 3.11 -22.03 -5.75
C GLN A 242 4.27 -22.12 -4.74
N GLY A 243 4.64 -21.00 -4.10
CA GLY A 243 5.65 -20.92 -3.03
C GLY A 243 5.07 -20.26 -1.78
N LYS A 244 5.88 -20.05 -0.75
CA LYS A 244 5.43 -19.57 0.56
C LYS A 244 5.94 -18.17 0.88
N GLY A 245 5.04 -17.33 1.38
CA GLY A 245 5.32 -15.98 1.85
C GLY A 245 5.69 -15.02 0.73
N PRO A 246 4.81 -14.74 -0.26
CA PRO A 246 5.06 -13.74 -1.27
C PRO A 246 5.16 -12.35 -0.61
N ARG A 247 6.31 -11.70 -0.73
CA ARG A 247 6.58 -10.38 -0.13
C ARG A 247 6.82 -9.29 -1.16
N SER A 248 7.13 -9.66 -2.39
CA SER A 248 7.32 -8.70 -3.46
C SER A 248 6.60 -9.19 -4.70
N VAL A 249 6.01 -8.27 -5.43
CA VAL A 249 5.37 -8.52 -6.71
C VAL A 249 5.74 -7.44 -7.70
N VAL A 250 5.98 -7.83 -8.95
CA VAL A 250 6.19 -6.93 -10.06
C VAL A 250 5.49 -7.47 -11.30
N ALA A 251 4.99 -6.60 -12.17
CA ALA A 251 4.41 -6.98 -13.44
C ALA A 251 5.18 -6.33 -14.59
N THR A 252 5.65 -7.13 -15.52
CA THR A 252 6.35 -6.67 -16.71
C THR A 252 6.26 -7.72 -17.83
N GLY A 253 6.30 -7.29 -19.10
CA GLY A 253 6.28 -8.20 -20.24
C GLY A 253 5.07 -9.15 -20.30
N GLY A 254 3.91 -8.74 -19.79
CA GLY A 254 2.70 -9.57 -19.75
C GLY A 254 2.69 -10.64 -18.64
N LYS A 255 3.68 -10.63 -17.75
CA LYS A 255 3.83 -11.57 -16.64
C LYS A 255 3.86 -10.87 -15.29
N ILE A 256 3.47 -11.61 -14.27
CA ILE A 256 3.66 -11.29 -12.86
C ILE A 256 4.84 -12.11 -12.34
N TYR A 257 5.71 -11.46 -11.58
CA TYR A 257 6.80 -12.11 -10.85
C TYR A 257 6.59 -11.87 -9.36
N THR A 258 6.72 -12.92 -8.55
CA THR A 258 6.62 -12.83 -7.09
C THR A 258 7.81 -13.49 -6.44
N ALA A 259 8.38 -12.82 -5.43
CA ALA A 259 9.43 -13.37 -4.59
C ALA A 259 8.82 -13.98 -3.33
N ASN A 260 8.96 -15.29 -3.18
CA ASN A 260 8.46 -16.09 -2.07
C ASN A 260 9.55 -16.23 -1.00
N TYR A 261 9.37 -15.52 0.12
CA TYR A 261 10.41 -15.37 1.14
C TYR A 261 10.78 -16.70 1.84
N TYR A 262 9.77 -17.51 2.20
CA TYR A 262 10.02 -18.73 2.99
C TYR A 262 10.52 -19.90 2.15
N THR A 263 10.24 -19.94 0.86
CA THR A 263 10.76 -20.97 -0.05
C THR A 263 11.96 -20.50 -0.86
N SER A 264 12.37 -19.21 -0.71
CA SER A 264 13.50 -18.61 -1.43
C SER A 264 13.40 -18.74 -2.95
N GLU A 265 12.19 -18.58 -3.49
CA GLU A 265 11.86 -18.76 -4.91
C GLU A 265 11.42 -17.45 -5.56
N LEU A 266 11.78 -17.32 -6.82
CA LEU A 266 11.18 -16.35 -7.73
C LEU A 266 10.24 -17.11 -8.69
N VAL A 267 8.95 -16.83 -8.60
CA VAL A 267 7.94 -17.49 -9.44
C VAL A 267 7.41 -16.47 -10.45
N SER A 268 7.24 -16.92 -11.69
CA SER A 268 6.58 -16.12 -12.74
C SER A 268 5.30 -16.81 -13.19
N MET A 269 4.28 -16.00 -13.47
CA MET A 269 2.99 -16.45 -13.99
C MET A 269 2.44 -15.42 -14.97
N ASP A 270 1.51 -15.82 -15.82
CA ASP A 270 0.81 -14.85 -16.67
C ASP A 270 -0.06 -13.90 -15.85
N LEU A 271 -0.41 -12.74 -16.42
CA LEU A 271 -1.35 -11.81 -15.77
C LEU A 271 -2.70 -12.47 -15.43
N ASN A 272 -3.03 -13.59 -16.07
CA ASN A 272 -4.22 -14.40 -15.75
C ASN A 272 -4.00 -15.43 -14.64
N GLY A 273 -2.79 -15.52 -14.07
CA GLY A 273 -2.47 -16.42 -12.95
C GLY A 273 -2.22 -17.89 -13.36
N LYS A 274 -1.79 -18.11 -14.63
CA LYS A 274 -1.41 -19.44 -15.15
C LYS A 274 0.08 -19.59 -15.27
#